data_57066c343b63af757535530253bc0785
#
_entry.id   57066c343b63af757535530253bc0785
#
_cell.length_a   1.000
_cell.length_b   1.000
_cell.length_c   1.000
_cell.angle_alpha   90.00
_cell.angle_beta   90.00
_cell.angle_gamma   90.00
#
_symmetry.space_group_name_H-M   'P 1'
#
loop_
_entity.id
_entity.type
_entity.pdbx_description
1 polymer ?
#
loop_
_entity_poly.entity_id
_entity_poly.type
_entity_poly.pdbx_seq_one_letter_code
_entity_poly.pdbx_strand_id
1 'polypeptide(L)'
;MKKLFFFTCLLAAVQYNSAQVTFTPQSAGTNYTDRGFVDMNGDGLDDILSVSNSNIQVLYQQQDGSFVESIVSTTFADISPSWSLAAADYDRNGQTDLLYGGGNGVTFMRANDDGTQYTEISGTEYVFSQRSNFVDINNDGHLDAYVCHDVEPSVFYINDGEGNLEYFQGGLGDYPSGGHYGSVWLDFDNDRDIDMFIAKCGGESERRDNEMHVNNGDGTFTESGASLNLEDDMQTWSSAWADYDNDGDLDGWVGASTFNSGFHRLMRNNGNGTFTDVINASGLTGFNVTSIENQTYDFDNHGNADIVSGGVILYGNGDLTFTISSTNIGNGGFGDINEDGFVDAISNGQLIINNTNNNNWLKINTIGVESNIDGIGARIEITTASGTQLREVRSGEGFRNMSTLNTHFGLGLDQEIESVTIYWPSGIIDVFDDLEINTTHSIVEGQSALNTGEFLTSDLSVFPVPALNNLTVSNIQDIEDPVYTVFDVSGRKVMQGRLLNNNIDVSQLTSGQYILRISGQKFRRNNVKATKFTKR
;
A
#
# COMPACT_ATOMS: atom_id res chain seq x y z
N MET A 1 37.26 56.53 5.27
CA MET A 1 37.57 55.11 5.57
C MET A 1 36.29 54.43 6.01
N LYS A 2 35.61 53.73 5.10
CA LYS A 2 34.44 52.90 5.44
C LYS A 2 34.93 51.50 5.77
N LYS A 3 34.71 51.05 7.02
CA LYS A 3 34.99 49.67 7.42
C LYS A 3 33.87 48.76 6.92
N LEU A 4 34.21 47.85 6.03
CA LEU A 4 33.34 46.75 5.55
C LEU A 4 33.43 45.63 6.60
N PHE A 5 32.30 45.34 7.26
CA PHE A 5 32.17 44.15 8.12
C PHE A 5 31.71 43.01 7.23
N PHE A 6 32.57 42.02 7.03
CA PHE A 6 32.17 40.71 6.49
C PHE A 6 31.54 39.89 7.64
N PHE A 7 30.23 39.59 7.50
CA PHE A 7 29.58 38.56 8.29
C PHE A 7 29.83 37.23 7.59
N THR A 8 30.71 36.41 8.12
CA THR A 8 30.85 35.02 7.75
C THR A 8 29.72 34.23 8.46
N CYS A 9 28.66 33.90 7.72
CA CYS A 9 27.71 32.85 8.17
C CYS A 9 28.46 31.53 8.18
N LEU A 10 28.76 31.00 9.37
CA LEU A 10 29.17 29.62 9.55
C LEU A 10 27.89 28.77 9.45
N LEU A 11 27.63 28.16 8.29
CA LEU A 11 26.71 27.05 8.20
C LEU A 11 27.36 25.87 8.97
N ALA A 12 26.89 25.63 10.15
CA ALA A 12 27.13 24.34 10.82
C ALA A 12 26.30 23.30 10.07
N ALA A 13 26.94 22.51 9.22
CA ALA A 13 26.35 21.26 8.76
C ALA A 13 26.19 20.38 10.00
N VAL A 14 24.98 20.21 10.46
CA VAL A 14 24.63 19.17 11.42
C VAL A 14 24.76 17.86 10.65
N GLN A 15 25.86 17.14 10.83
CA GLN A 15 25.93 15.76 10.40
C GLN A 15 25.03 14.98 11.36
N TYR A 16 23.85 14.61 10.89
CA TYR A 16 23.06 13.57 11.51
C TYR A 16 23.81 12.25 11.29
N ASN A 17 24.53 11.78 12.31
CA ASN A 17 24.88 10.38 12.38
C ASN A 17 23.59 9.65 12.75
N SER A 18 22.85 9.16 11.75
CA SER A 18 21.83 8.15 11.99
C SER A 18 22.54 6.96 12.67
N ALA A 19 22.14 6.65 13.88
CA ALA A 19 22.60 5.42 14.52
C ALA A 19 21.93 4.28 13.74
N GLN A 20 22.71 3.55 12.92
CA GLN A 20 22.23 2.36 12.24
C GLN A 20 21.52 1.48 13.27
N VAL A 21 20.26 1.14 12.99
CA VAL A 21 19.52 0.19 13.85
C VAL A 21 20.17 -1.19 13.75
N THR A 22 19.98 -1.97 14.78
CA THR A 22 20.45 -3.37 14.82
C THR A 22 19.25 -4.31 14.79
N PHE A 23 19.47 -5.54 14.38
CA PHE A 23 18.42 -6.52 14.26
C PHE A 23 18.73 -7.77 15.06
N THR A 24 17.69 -8.38 15.66
CA THR A 24 17.80 -9.63 16.41
C THR A 24 16.99 -10.73 15.74
N PRO A 25 17.62 -11.80 15.23
CA PRO A 25 16.90 -12.92 14.66
C PRO A 25 16.28 -13.80 15.77
N GLN A 26 15.04 -14.25 15.52
CA GLN A 26 14.36 -15.23 16.35
C GLN A 26 13.51 -16.16 15.46
N SER A 27 13.09 -17.33 15.99
CA SER A 27 12.23 -18.24 15.23
C SER A 27 10.87 -17.60 14.97
N ALA A 28 10.39 -17.67 13.74
CA ALA A 28 9.05 -17.22 13.39
C ALA A 28 7.94 -18.13 13.93
N GLY A 29 8.25 -19.38 14.30
CA GLY A 29 7.26 -20.35 14.78
C GLY A 29 6.39 -20.92 13.66
N THR A 30 6.74 -20.69 12.40
CA THR A 30 6.00 -21.15 11.23
C THR A 30 6.31 -22.61 10.90
N ASN A 31 5.29 -23.34 10.40
CA ASN A 31 5.38 -24.74 10.04
C ASN A 31 5.52 -24.96 8.52
N TYR A 32 5.23 -23.93 7.73
CA TYR A 32 5.20 -23.97 6.27
C TYR A 32 6.13 -22.91 5.68
N THR A 33 5.97 -22.58 4.40
CA THR A 33 6.78 -21.55 3.76
C THR A 33 6.25 -20.17 4.18
N ASP A 34 7.10 -19.36 4.80
CA ASP A 34 6.77 -17.99 5.14
C ASP A 34 6.48 -17.18 3.86
N ARG A 35 5.46 -16.33 3.93
CA ARG A 35 5.04 -15.50 2.81
C ARG A 35 4.89 -14.02 3.14
N GLY A 36 4.96 -13.64 4.40
CA GLY A 36 5.03 -12.24 4.77
C GLY A 36 4.26 -11.88 6.03
N PHE A 37 4.07 -10.59 6.14
CA PHE A 37 3.24 -9.94 7.14
C PHE A 37 1.98 -9.42 6.47
N VAL A 38 0.84 -9.82 6.97
CA VAL A 38 -0.48 -9.51 6.39
C VAL A 38 -1.48 -9.43 7.52
N ASP A 39 -2.28 -8.38 7.58
CA ASP A 39 -3.47 -8.35 8.43
C ASP A 39 -4.50 -9.34 7.85
N MET A 40 -4.63 -10.51 8.46
CA MET A 40 -5.48 -11.59 7.96
C MET A 40 -6.92 -11.53 8.47
N ASN A 41 -7.19 -10.69 9.48
CA ASN A 41 -8.50 -10.62 10.15
C ASN A 41 -9.11 -9.21 10.16
N GLY A 42 -8.46 -8.22 9.55
CA GLY A 42 -8.95 -6.85 9.44
C GLY A 42 -8.89 -6.05 10.76
N ASP A 43 -7.98 -6.41 11.69
CA ASP A 43 -7.84 -5.71 12.97
C ASP A 43 -6.76 -4.61 12.98
N GLY A 44 -6.04 -4.45 11.86
CA GLY A 44 -5.00 -3.44 11.64
C GLY A 44 -3.62 -3.89 12.12
N LEU A 45 -3.48 -5.09 12.70
CA LEU A 45 -2.21 -5.64 13.14
C LEU A 45 -1.61 -6.56 12.06
N ASP A 46 -0.30 -6.55 11.94
CA ASP A 46 0.40 -7.43 11.01
C ASP A 46 0.52 -8.85 11.56
N ASP A 47 -0.11 -9.83 10.91
CA ASP A 47 -0.02 -11.23 11.26
C ASP A 47 1.11 -11.92 10.48
N ILE A 48 1.60 -13.06 10.99
CA ILE A 48 2.58 -13.88 10.27
C ILE A 48 1.87 -14.93 9.45
N LEU A 49 2.05 -14.85 8.13
CA LEU A 49 1.47 -15.78 7.17
C LEU A 49 2.49 -16.82 6.69
N SER A 50 2.18 -18.10 6.83
CA SER A 50 2.90 -19.17 6.16
C SER A 50 1.94 -20.16 5.52
N VAL A 51 2.30 -20.68 4.35
CA VAL A 51 1.40 -21.46 3.51
C VAL A 51 2.06 -22.71 2.93
N SER A 52 1.22 -23.72 2.69
CA SER A 52 1.51 -24.89 1.88
C SER A 52 0.40 -25.08 0.85
N ASN A 53 0.47 -26.16 0.05
CA ASN A 53 -0.60 -26.46 -0.91
C ASN A 53 -1.96 -26.80 -0.29
N SER A 54 -2.02 -27.10 1.01
CA SER A 54 -3.23 -27.54 1.68
C SER A 54 -3.43 -26.99 3.09
N ASN A 55 -2.60 -26.05 3.49
CA ASN A 55 -2.72 -25.41 4.80
C ASN A 55 -2.30 -23.95 4.71
N ILE A 56 -3.06 -23.12 5.40
CA ILE A 56 -2.76 -21.73 5.68
C ILE A 56 -2.55 -21.64 7.19
N GLN A 57 -1.35 -21.28 7.62
CA GLN A 57 -1.05 -21.00 9.01
C GLN A 57 -0.93 -19.50 9.19
N VAL A 58 -1.68 -18.97 10.13
CA VAL A 58 -1.62 -17.58 10.57
C VAL A 58 -1.25 -17.56 12.05
N LEU A 59 -0.26 -16.78 12.38
CA LEU A 59 0.03 -16.41 13.77
C LEU A 59 -0.55 -15.01 13.96
N TYR A 60 -1.76 -14.94 14.48
CA TYR A 60 -2.48 -13.68 14.71
C TYR A 60 -1.81 -12.89 15.82
N GLN A 61 -1.31 -11.71 15.51
CA GLN A 61 -0.78 -10.78 16.46
C GLN A 61 -1.89 -10.28 17.40
N GLN A 62 -1.55 -10.10 18.67
CA GLN A 62 -2.45 -9.56 19.68
C GLN A 62 -1.91 -8.22 20.18
N GLN A 63 -2.80 -7.36 20.66
CA GLN A 63 -2.42 -6.04 21.21
C GLN A 63 -1.40 -6.09 22.36
N ASP A 64 -1.22 -7.24 23.01
CA ASP A 64 -0.20 -7.43 24.06
C ASP A 64 1.13 -7.98 23.51
N GLY A 65 1.28 -8.08 22.19
CA GLY A 65 2.46 -8.59 21.49
C GLY A 65 2.57 -10.12 21.48
N SER A 66 1.58 -10.84 22.00
CA SER A 66 1.51 -12.31 21.88
C SER A 66 0.91 -12.73 20.54
N PHE A 67 1.05 -14.04 20.21
CA PHE A 67 0.47 -14.60 18.99
C PHE A 67 -0.52 -15.73 19.33
N VAL A 68 -1.61 -15.76 18.55
CA VAL A 68 -2.56 -16.89 18.56
C VAL A 68 -2.43 -17.63 17.24
N GLU A 69 -2.01 -18.89 17.28
CA GLU A 69 -1.87 -19.71 16.09
C GLU A 69 -3.23 -20.23 15.60
N SER A 70 -3.44 -20.13 14.28
CA SER A 70 -4.51 -20.82 13.57
C SER A 70 -3.93 -21.55 12.36
N ILE A 71 -4.35 -22.81 12.16
CA ILE A 71 -4.02 -23.58 10.96
C ILE A 71 -5.33 -23.99 10.30
N VAL A 72 -5.58 -23.39 9.14
CA VAL A 72 -6.73 -23.74 8.31
C VAL A 72 -6.29 -24.76 7.28
N SER A 73 -6.86 -25.98 7.36
CA SER A 73 -6.68 -26.98 6.32
C SER A 73 -7.64 -26.71 5.17
N THR A 74 -7.10 -26.60 3.96
CA THR A 74 -7.84 -26.28 2.75
C THR A 74 -7.97 -27.51 1.83
N THR A 75 -8.79 -27.41 0.80
CA THR A 75 -8.62 -28.25 -0.39
C THR A 75 -7.22 -28.04 -0.94
N PHE A 76 -6.69 -29.04 -1.63
CA PHE A 76 -5.37 -28.92 -2.22
C PHE A 76 -5.41 -27.85 -3.31
N ALA A 77 -4.62 -26.78 -3.16
CA ALA A 77 -4.50 -25.75 -4.16
C ALA A 77 -3.90 -26.31 -5.45
N ASP A 78 -4.53 -26.07 -6.59
CA ASP A 78 -4.03 -26.53 -7.88
C ASP A 78 -2.64 -25.94 -8.18
N ILE A 79 -2.43 -24.70 -7.78
CA ILE A 79 -1.16 -23.99 -7.92
C ILE A 79 -0.65 -23.60 -6.53
N SER A 80 0.59 -23.95 -6.22
CA SER A 80 1.28 -23.48 -5.00
C SER A 80 1.92 -22.13 -5.22
N PRO A 81 2.04 -21.27 -4.19
CA PRO A 81 2.69 -19.96 -4.29
C PRO A 81 4.22 -20.10 -4.38
N SER A 82 4.71 -20.76 -5.44
CA SER A 82 6.14 -21.01 -5.63
C SER A 82 6.90 -19.77 -6.11
N TRP A 83 6.21 -18.87 -6.82
CA TRP A 83 6.79 -17.64 -7.35
C TRP A 83 6.32 -16.39 -6.59
N SER A 84 5.04 -16.24 -6.36
CA SER A 84 4.53 -15.05 -5.64
C SER A 84 3.32 -15.38 -4.77
N LEU A 85 3.09 -14.49 -3.80
CA LEU A 85 1.85 -14.41 -3.03
C LEU A 85 1.44 -12.94 -2.96
N ALA A 86 0.15 -12.66 -3.25
CA ALA A 86 -0.51 -11.42 -2.91
C ALA A 86 -1.67 -11.70 -1.95
N ALA A 87 -2.02 -10.69 -1.14
CA ALA A 87 -3.06 -10.78 -0.13
C ALA A 87 -3.84 -9.46 -0.07
N ALA A 88 -5.16 -9.54 -0.07
CA ALA A 88 -6.11 -8.43 0.14
C ALA A 88 -7.54 -8.99 0.28
N ASP A 89 -8.45 -8.20 0.81
CA ASP A 89 -9.88 -8.55 0.87
C ASP A 89 -10.58 -8.13 -0.44
N TYR A 90 -10.48 -8.99 -1.48
CA TYR A 90 -11.00 -8.61 -2.80
C TYR A 90 -12.51 -8.76 -2.93
N ASP A 91 -13.17 -9.56 -2.08
CA ASP A 91 -14.63 -9.72 -2.09
C ASP A 91 -15.35 -8.89 -1.01
N ARG A 92 -14.57 -8.07 -0.26
CA ARG A 92 -15.06 -7.12 0.76
C ARG A 92 -15.86 -7.80 1.89
N ASN A 93 -15.50 -9.03 2.24
CA ASN A 93 -16.15 -9.76 3.32
C ASN A 93 -15.55 -9.49 4.71
N GLY A 94 -14.43 -8.74 4.78
CA GLY A 94 -13.72 -8.36 5.99
C GLY A 94 -12.65 -9.37 6.41
N GLN A 95 -12.29 -10.31 5.53
CA GLN A 95 -11.22 -11.30 5.74
C GLN A 95 -10.29 -11.28 4.54
N THR A 96 -9.01 -11.40 4.78
CA THR A 96 -8.00 -11.33 3.72
C THR A 96 -7.95 -12.60 2.89
N ASP A 97 -8.07 -12.45 1.59
CA ASP A 97 -7.91 -13.48 0.58
C ASP A 97 -6.47 -13.57 0.10
N LEU A 98 -6.13 -14.71 -0.53
CA LEU A 98 -4.77 -14.94 -1.02
C LEU A 98 -4.79 -15.29 -2.52
N LEU A 99 -3.79 -14.76 -3.24
CA LEU A 99 -3.51 -15.11 -4.62
C LEU A 99 -2.14 -15.82 -4.69
N TYR A 100 -2.16 -17.10 -5.06
CA TYR A 100 -0.98 -17.93 -5.25
C TYR A 100 -0.52 -17.89 -6.70
N GLY A 101 0.72 -17.49 -6.94
CA GLY A 101 1.35 -17.52 -8.26
C GLY A 101 2.37 -18.65 -8.38
N GLY A 102 2.26 -19.47 -9.43
CA GLY A 102 3.15 -20.60 -9.69
C GLY A 102 3.54 -20.74 -11.15
N GLY A 103 4.31 -21.78 -11.48
CA GLY A 103 4.87 -21.98 -12.81
C GLY A 103 3.88 -22.42 -13.91
N ASN A 104 2.62 -22.72 -13.56
CA ASN A 104 1.61 -23.23 -14.51
C ASN A 104 0.23 -22.58 -14.37
N GLY A 105 0.10 -21.55 -13.55
CA GLY A 105 -1.18 -20.89 -13.31
C GLY A 105 -1.17 -20.12 -12.01
N VAL A 106 -2.37 -19.71 -11.60
CA VAL A 106 -2.64 -19.06 -10.32
C VAL A 106 -3.80 -19.75 -9.61
N THR A 107 -3.85 -19.61 -8.29
CA THR A 107 -4.98 -20.06 -7.44
C THR A 107 -5.37 -18.91 -6.52
N PHE A 108 -6.63 -18.56 -6.52
CA PHE A 108 -7.22 -17.71 -5.50
C PHE A 108 -7.70 -18.58 -4.34
N MET A 109 -7.33 -18.20 -3.13
CA MET A 109 -7.81 -18.79 -1.89
C MET A 109 -8.72 -17.77 -1.23
N ARG A 110 -10.03 -17.90 -1.46
CA ARG A 110 -11.04 -16.98 -0.96
C ARG A 110 -11.48 -17.36 0.45
N ALA A 111 -11.28 -16.46 1.40
CA ALA A 111 -11.74 -16.61 2.78
C ALA A 111 -13.28 -16.55 2.86
N ASN A 112 -13.86 -17.25 3.83
CA ASN A 112 -15.25 -17.04 4.21
C ASN A 112 -15.36 -15.89 5.24
N ASP A 113 -16.59 -15.43 5.52
CA ASP A 113 -16.88 -14.25 6.36
C ASP A 113 -16.28 -14.30 7.79
N ASP A 114 -15.81 -15.42 8.27
CA ASP A 114 -15.20 -15.58 9.59
C ASP A 114 -13.72 -16.07 9.54
N GLY A 115 -13.12 -16.13 8.35
CA GLY A 115 -11.72 -16.51 8.16
C GLY A 115 -11.38 -17.96 8.53
N THR A 116 -12.38 -18.80 8.81
CA THR A 116 -12.16 -20.19 9.28
C THR A 116 -12.03 -21.20 8.15
N GLN A 117 -12.38 -20.82 6.92
CA GLN A 117 -12.34 -21.68 5.74
C GLN A 117 -11.91 -20.86 4.52
N TYR A 118 -11.23 -21.52 3.60
CA TYR A 118 -10.87 -20.95 2.30
C TYR A 118 -11.41 -21.80 1.17
N THR A 119 -12.02 -21.15 0.19
CA THR A 119 -12.46 -21.77 -1.05
C THR A 119 -11.38 -21.59 -2.11
N GLU A 120 -10.90 -22.69 -2.65
CA GLU A 120 -9.94 -22.71 -3.75
C GLU A 120 -10.65 -22.42 -5.07
N ILE A 121 -10.10 -21.47 -5.84
CA ILE A 121 -10.59 -21.05 -7.15
C ILE A 121 -9.39 -20.98 -8.09
N SER A 122 -9.33 -21.90 -9.06
CA SER A 122 -8.31 -21.92 -10.11
C SER A 122 -8.97 -21.92 -11.49
N GLY A 123 -8.37 -21.17 -12.42
CA GLY A 123 -8.69 -21.23 -13.83
C GLY A 123 -7.99 -22.39 -14.54
N THR A 124 -8.26 -22.55 -15.82
CA THR A 124 -7.58 -23.51 -16.70
C THR A 124 -6.47 -22.88 -17.52
N GLU A 125 -6.27 -21.59 -17.36
CA GLU A 125 -5.33 -20.76 -18.11
C GLU A 125 -3.90 -21.09 -17.73
N TYR A 126 -3.04 -21.19 -18.72
CA TYR A 126 -1.62 -21.30 -18.48
C TYR A 126 -1.04 -19.92 -18.15
N VAL A 127 -0.47 -19.79 -16.96
CA VAL A 127 0.26 -18.59 -16.53
C VAL A 127 1.56 -19.04 -15.89
N PHE A 128 2.70 -18.74 -16.53
CA PHE A 128 3.97 -18.84 -15.82
C PHE A 128 4.10 -17.55 -14.98
N SER A 129 3.46 -17.61 -13.82
CA SER A 129 3.35 -16.46 -12.93
C SER A 129 4.71 -16.04 -12.40
N GLN A 130 4.89 -14.75 -12.30
CA GLN A 130 5.96 -14.09 -11.57
C GLN A 130 5.32 -13.27 -10.43
N ARG A 131 5.49 -11.95 -10.34
CA ARG A 131 4.79 -11.14 -9.33
C ARG A 131 3.27 -11.13 -9.57
N SER A 132 2.51 -11.18 -8.48
CA SER A 132 1.05 -10.99 -8.44
C SER A 132 0.70 -9.83 -7.52
N ASN A 133 -0.31 -9.03 -7.89
CA ASN A 133 -0.83 -7.92 -7.09
C ASN A 133 -2.35 -7.95 -7.07
N PHE A 134 -2.95 -7.50 -5.97
CA PHE A 134 -4.32 -6.99 -5.97
C PHE A 134 -4.27 -5.46 -6.17
N VAL A 135 -5.10 -4.94 -7.04
CA VAL A 135 -5.16 -3.52 -7.39
C VAL A 135 -6.50 -3.23 -8.06
N ASP A 136 -7.03 -2.04 -7.89
CA ASP A 136 -8.21 -1.58 -8.62
C ASP A 136 -7.76 -0.99 -9.96
N ILE A 137 -7.75 -1.83 -11.02
CA ILE A 137 -7.20 -1.48 -12.33
C ILE A 137 -8.10 -0.46 -13.07
N ASN A 138 -9.41 -0.57 -12.87
CA ASN A 138 -10.43 0.21 -13.58
C ASN A 138 -11.03 1.35 -12.75
N ASN A 139 -10.54 1.53 -11.51
CA ASN A 139 -10.95 2.54 -10.54
C ASN A 139 -12.47 2.48 -10.23
N ASP A 140 -13.03 1.27 -10.10
CA ASP A 140 -14.44 1.05 -9.75
C ASP A 140 -14.70 0.79 -8.26
N GLY A 141 -13.65 0.78 -7.45
CA GLY A 141 -13.69 0.57 -6.00
C GLY A 141 -13.59 -0.91 -5.58
N HIS A 142 -13.39 -1.81 -6.54
CA HIS A 142 -13.20 -3.24 -6.27
C HIS A 142 -11.78 -3.67 -6.65
N LEU A 143 -11.20 -4.56 -5.86
CA LEU A 143 -9.86 -5.05 -6.16
C LEU A 143 -9.91 -6.08 -7.26
N ASP A 144 -9.18 -5.81 -8.33
CA ASP A 144 -8.82 -6.71 -9.39
C ASP A 144 -7.52 -7.45 -9.04
N ALA A 145 -7.07 -8.36 -9.90
CA ALA A 145 -5.76 -8.98 -9.75
C ALA A 145 -4.94 -8.86 -11.03
N TYR A 146 -3.67 -8.52 -10.89
CA TYR A 146 -2.69 -8.49 -11.97
C TYR A 146 -1.60 -9.51 -11.72
N VAL A 147 -1.16 -10.23 -12.77
CA VAL A 147 -0.11 -11.25 -12.68
C VAL A 147 0.88 -11.12 -13.83
N CYS A 148 2.12 -10.84 -13.49
CA CYS A 148 3.24 -10.87 -14.45
C CYS A 148 3.41 -12.28 -15.02
N HIS A 149 3.51 -12.40 -16.36
CA HIS A 149 3.72 -13.65 -17.06
C HIS A 149 5.12 -13.70 -17.68
N ASP A 150 5.92 -14.76 -17.37
CA ASP A 150 7.31 -14.87 -17.83
C ASP A 150 7.42 -15.07 -19.34
N VAL A 151 6.57 -15.85 -19.98
CA VAL A 151 6.79 -16.34 -21.35
C VAL A 151 5.72 -15.93 -22.37
N GLU A 152 4.71 -15.21 -21.93
CA GLU A 152 3.60 -14.68 -22.76
C GLU A 152 3.21 -13.30 -22.23
N PRO A 153 2.28 -12.56 -22.88
CA PRO A 153 1.72 -11.34 -22.30
C PRO A 153 1.13 -11.56 -20.91
N SER A 154 1.25 -10.57 -20.05
CA SER A 154 0.72 -10.63 -18.68
C SER A 154 -0.80 -10.81 -18.65
N VAL A 155 -1.31 -11.24 -17.51
CA VAL A 155 -2.73 -11.51 -17.32
C VAL A 155 -3.29 -10.68 -16.17
N PHE A 156 -4.59 -10.40 -16.24
CA PHE A 156 -5.30 -9.75 -15.16
C PHE A 156 -6.72 -10.30 -15.06
N TYR A 157 -7.31 -10.09 -13.91
CA TYR A 157 -8.64 -10.58 -13.56
C TYR A 157 -9.46 -9.41 -13.04
N ILE A 158 -10.52 -9.04 -13.76
CA ILE A 158 -11.40 -7.93 -13.38
C ILE A 158 -12.52 -8.45 -12.46
N ASN A 159 -12.69 -7.80 -11.35
CA ASN A 159 -13.72 -8.09 -10.34
C ASN A 159 -15.04 -7.41 -10.74
N ASP A 160 -16.14 -8.16 -10.72
CA ASP A 160 -17.49 -7.64 -11.03
C ASP A 160 -18.16 -6.93 -9.85
N GLY A 161 -17.46 -6.78 -8.73
CA GLY A 161 -17.97 -6.21 -7.48
C GLY A 161 -18.77 -7.18 -6.60
N GLU A 162 -18.93 -8.43 -7.05
CA GLU A 162 -19.53 -9.54 -6.29
C GLU A 162 -18.49 -10.63 -5.95
N GLY A 163 -17.20 -10.34 -6.19
CA GLY A 163 -16.09 -11.26 -5.98
C GLY A 163 -15.91 -12.31 -7.07
N ASN A 164 -16.53 -12.13 -8.26
CA ASN A 164 -16.23 -12.96 -9.42
C ASN A 164 -15.17 -12.26 -10.30
N LEU A 165 -14.18 -13.02 -10.70
CA LEU A 165 -13.00 -12.54 -11.41
C LEU A 165 -13.06 -13.00 -12.87
N GLU A 166 -13.13 -12.06 -13.83
CA GLU A 166 -13.09 -12.34 -15.25
C GLU A 166 -11.64 -12.25 -15.76
N TYR A 167 -11.16 -13.31 -16.42
CA TYR A 167 -9.81 -13.43 -16.95
C TYR A 167 -9.59 -12.64 -18.23
N PHE A 168 -8.46 -11.93 -18.31
CA PHE A 168 -7.95 -11.25 -19.49
C PHE A 168 -6.46 -11.52 -19.68
N GLN A 169 -6.00 -11.55 -20.94
CA GLN A 169 -4.58 -11.64 -21.25
C GLN A 169 -4.21 -10.58 -22.28
N GLY A 170 -3.10 -9.87 -22.00
CA GLY A 170 -2.65 -8.75 -22.84
C GLY A 170 -3.41 -7.45 -22.56
N GLY A 171 -3.00 -6.36 -23.20
CA GLY A 171 -3.50 -5.01 -22.93
C GLY A 171 -2.66 -4.28 -21.86
N LEU A 172 -2.13 -5.00 -20.91
CA LEU A 172 -1.16 -4.53 -19.91
C LEU A 172 0.01 -5.52 -19.85
N GLY A 173 1.25 -5.08 -20.18
CA GLY A 173 2.40 -5.98 -20.32
C GLY A 173 2.22 -6.89 -21.53
N ASP A 174 2.22 -6.32 -22.72
CA ASP A 174 1.83 -6.96 -23.97
C ASP A 174 2.97 -7.62 -24.74
N TYR A 175 4.22 -7.56 -24.21
CA TYR A 175 5.35 -8.11 -24.94
C TYR A 175 5.12 -9.60 -25.27
N PRO A 176 5.17 -10.02 -26.54
CA PRO A 176 4.65 -11.33 -26.96
C PRO A 176 5.34 -12.55 -26.32
N SER A 177 6.62 -12.43 -25.95
CA SER A 177 7.36 -13.48 -25.25
C SER A 177 7.49 -13.23 -23.76
N GLY A 178 6.69 -12.32 -23.19
CA GLY A 178 6.66 -12.01 -21.76
C GLY A 178 7.94 -11.35 -21.26
N GLY A 179 8.56 -11.95 -20.27
CA GLY A 179 9.70 -11.34 -19.56
C GLY A 179 9.26 -10.44 -18.42
N HIS A 180 7.97 -10.43 -18.07
CA HIS A 180 7.41 -9.63 -17.00
C HIS A 180 7.64 -10.34 -15.67
N TYR A 181 8.40 -9.71 -14.76
CA TYR A 181 8.82 -10.32 -13.50
C TYR A 181 8.23 -9.61 -12.28
N GLY A 182 8.44 -8.31 -12.13
CA GLY A 182 7.92 -7.54 -11.01
C GLY A 182 7.04 -6.39 -11.47
N SER A 183 5.85 -6.28 -10.92
CA SER A 183 4.96 -5.13 -11.12
C SER A 183 4.85 -4.33 -9.83
N VAL A 184 4.93 -3.01 -9.96
CA VAL A 184 4.67 -2.04 -8.89
C VAL A 184 3.63 -1.06 -9.41
N TRP A 185 2.55 -0.90 -8.65
CA TRP A 185 1.46 0.02 -8.95
C TRP A 185 1.65 1.29 -8.12
N LEU A 186 1.71 2.45 -8.77
CA LEU A 186 2.10 3.73 -8.16
C LEU A 186 1.56 4.90 -9.00
N ASP A 187 1.35 6.05 -8.38
CA ASP A 187 1.05 7.33 -9.04
C ASP A 187 2.38 8.10 -9.23
N PHE A 188 3.10 7.83 -10.35
CA PHE A 188 4.44 8.39 -10.53
C PHE A 188 4.44 9.84 -11.03
N ASP A 189 3.36 10.31 -11.66
CA ASP A 189 3.26 11.66 -12.25
C ASP A 189 2.32 12.61 -11.49
N ASN A 190 1.82 12.15 -10.34
CA ASN A 190 1.01 12.90 -9.39
C ASN A 190 -0.37 13.32 -9.93
N ASP A 191 -0.92 12.58 -10.89
CA ASP A 191 -2.24 12.88 -11.46
C ASP A 191 -3.40 12.19 -10.73
N ARG A 192 -3.10 11.29 -9.78
CA ARG A 192 -4.02 10.54 -8.92
C ARG A 192 -4.65 9.31 -9.58
N ASP A 193 -4.18 8.93 -10.74
CA ASP A 193 -4.50 7.66 -11.39
C ASP A 193 -3.34 6.68 -11.16
N ILE A 194 -3.65 5.42 -10.84
CA ILE A 194 -2.62 4.45 -10.53
C ILE A 194 -1.96 3.93 -11.81
N ASP A 195 -0.66 4.10 -11.95
CA ASP A 195 0.17 3.62 -13.04
C ASP A 195 0.82 2.28 -12.69
N MET A 196 1.53 1.66 -13.65
CA MET A 196 2.22 0.40 -13.41
C MET A 196 3.61 0.37 -14.02
N PHE A 197 4.64 0.18 -13.18
CA PHE A 197 5.98 -0.16 -13.64
C PHE A 197 6.15 -1.68 -13.67
N ILE A 198 6.71 -2.20 -14.76
CA ILE A 198 7.07 -3.61 -14.91
C ILE A 198 8.59 -3.78 -15.05
N ALA A 199 9.18 -4.47 -14.08
CA ALA A 199 10.56 -4.94 -14.14
C ALA A 199 10.65 -6.18 -15.03
N LYS A 200 11.59 -6.21 -15.99
CA LYS A 200 11.67 -7.26 -17.01
C LYS A 200 12.98 -8.03 -16.99
N CYS A 201 12.93 -9.28 -17.38
CA CYS A 201 14.07 -10.20 -17.33
C CYS A 201 14.03 -11.26 -18.44
N GLY A 202 15.19 -11.85 -18.73
CA GLY A 202 15.36 -13.01 -19.58
C GLY A 202 15.44 -12.70 -21.08
N GLY A 203 15.86 -13.68 -21.88
CA GLY A 203 15.84 -13.61 -23.34
C GLY A 203 16.76 -12.57 -24.01
N GLU A 204 16.29 -12.10 -25.15
CA GLU A 204 16.89 -11.02 -25.94
C GLU A 204 16.66 -9.64 -25.30
N SER A 205 17.28 -8.61 -25.90
CA SER A 205 17.31 -7.22 -25.41
C SER A 205 15.93 -6.68 -25.17
N GLU A 206 15.09 -6.70 -26.19
CA GLU A 206 13.74 -6.12 -26.18
C GLU A 206 12.81 -6.80 -25.14
N ARG A 207 13.11 -8.04 -24.74
CA ARG A 207 12.40 -8.72 -23.67
C ARG A 207 12.73 -8.19 -22.29
N ARG A 208 13.85 -7.50 -22.13
CA ARG A 208 14.34 -6.94 -20.87
C ARG A 208 14.07 -5.47 -20.69
N ASP A 209 13.56 -4.81 -21.73
CA ASP A 209 13.22 -3.39 -21.64
C ASP A 209 12.07 -3.21 -20.67
N ASN A 210 12.33 -2.55 -19.52
CA ASN A 210 11.33 -2.30 -18.52
C ASN A 210 10.20 -1.43 -19.08
N GLU A 211 8.99 -1.64 -18.62
CA GLU A 211 7.80 -0.93 -19.08
C GLU A 211 7.25 -0.01 -17.99
N MET A 212 6.68 1.14 -18.40
CA MET A 212 5.84 1.99 -17.58
C MET A 212 4.52 2.20 -18.30
N HIS A 213 3.47 1.62 -17.78
CA HIS A 213 2.10 1.78 -18.27
C HIS A 213 1.44 2.93 -17.54
N VAL A 214 1.33 4.07 -18.24
CA VAL A 214 0.70 5.30 -17.72
C VAL A 214 -0.81 5.18 -17.88
N ASN A 215 -1.55 5.36 -16.80
CA ASN A 215 -3.00 5.40 -16.81
C ASN A 215 -3.49 6.69 -17.48
N ASN A 216 -4.46 6.58 -18.38
CA ASN A 216 -4.99 7.75 -19.10
C ASN A 216 -6.23 8.37 -18.42
N GLY A 217 -6.62 7.88 -17.24
CA GLY A 217 -7.79 8.33 -16.49
C GLY A 217 -9.13 7.91 -17.10
N ASP A 218 -9.13 7.03 -18.10
CA ASP A 218 -10.33 6.56 -18.78
C ASP A 218 -10.44 5.02 -18.81
N GLY A 219 -9.63 4.34 -18.00
CA GLY A 219 -9.53 2.88 -17.93
C GLY A 219 -8.61 2.27 -19.00
N THR A 220 -7.88 3.11 -19.75
CA THR A 220 -6.85 2.66 -20.69
C THR A 220 -5.47 3.05 -20.23
N PHE A 221 -4.45 2.34 -20.70
CA PHE A 221 -3.05 2.59 -20.35
C PHE A 221 -2.21 2.82 -21.63
N THR A 222 -1.15 3.62 -21.47
CA THR A 222 -0.17 3.86 -22.54
C THR A 222 1.22 3.43 -22.06
N GLU A 223 1.84 2.45 -22.77
CA GLU A 223 3.23 2.09 -22.49
C GLU A 223 4.17 3.27 -22.84
N SER A 224 4.98 3.69 -21.90
CA SER A 224 5.76 4.93 -21.99
C SER A 224 7.20 4.79 -21.49
N GLY A 225 7.68 3.59 -21.16
CA GLY A 225 8.99 3.33 -20.57
C GLY A 225 10.15 3.99 -21.32
N ALA A 226 10.16 3.86 -22.66
CA ALA A 226 11.15 4.50 -23.51
C ALA A 226 11.15 6.04 -23.42
N SER A 227 9.97 6.66 -23.49
CA SER A 227 9.83 8.12 -23.45
C SER A 227 10.15 8.72 -22.10
N LEU A 228 9.96 7.94 -21.02
CA LEU A 228 10.29 8.30 -19.65
C LEU A 228 11.76 8.05 -19.28
N ASN A 229 12.55 7.41 -20.15
CA ASN A 229 13.93 6.97 -19.91
C ASN A 229 14.04 5.87 -18.84
N LEU A 230 13.03 5.02 -18.72
CA LEU A 230 12.99 3.88 -17.81
C LEU A 230 13.35 2.55 -18.49
N GLU A 231 13.24 2.49 -19.82
CA GLU A 231 13.66 1.35 -20.62
C GLU A 231 15.17 1.12 -20.49
N ASP A 232 15.58 -0.13 -20.29
CA ASP A 232 16.98 -0.52 -20.24
C ASP A 232 17.13 -2.01 -20.64
N ASP A 233 18.33 -2.44 -20.91
CA ASP A 233 18.67 -3.82 -21.34
C ASP A 233 19.14 -4.69 -20.14
N MET A 234 18.80 -4.29 -18.91
CA MET A 234 19.26 -4.95 -17.69
C MET A 234 18.32 -6.10 -17.30
N GLN A 235 18.87 -7.14 -16.68
CA GLN A 235 18.06 -8.19 -16.05
C GLN A 235 17.52 -7.66 -14.71
N THR A 236 16.23 -7.37 -14.66
CA THR A 236 15.55 -6.81 -13.48
C THR A 236 14.40 -7.73 -13.07
N TRP A 237 14.28 -8.04 -11.77
CA TRP A 237 13.17 -8.85 -11.25
C TRP A 237 12.18 -8.02 -10.44
N SER A 238 12.67 -7.00 -9.75
CA SER A 238 11.83 -6.07 -9.00
C SER A 238 12.50 -4.71 -8.89
N SER A 239 11.70 -3.72 -8.49
CA SER A 239 12.12 -2.35 -8.23
C SER A 239 11.53 -1.87 -6.90
N ALA A 240 12.05 -0.78 -6.34
CA ALA A 240 11.54 -0.12 -5.16
C ALA A 240 11.32 1.38 -5.47
N TRP A 241 10.18 1.92 -5.09
CA TRP A 241 9.76 3.27 -5.46
C TRP A 241 9.35 4.08 -4.24
N ALA A 242 10.00 5.20 -4.04
CA ALA A 242 9.67 6.19 -3.01
C ALA A 242 10.17 7.57 -3.42
N ASP A 243 9.72 8.58 -2.72
CA ASP A 243 10.28 9.93 -2.77
C ASP A 243 11.59 9.92 -1.95
N TYR A 244 12.74 9.69 -2.65
CA TYR A 244 14.04 9.53 -1.99
C TYR A 244 14.76 10.85 -1.73
N ASP A 245 14.28 11.97 -2.29
CA ASP A 245 14.82 13.32 -2.01
C ASP A 245 13.81 14.29 -1.41
N ASN A 246 12.63 13.80 -1.06
CA ASN A 246 11.54 14.53 -0.40
C ASN A 246 11.08 15.75 -1.20
N ASP A 247 11.06 15.64 -2.55
CA ASP A 247 10.56 16.68 -3.44
C ASP A 247 9.09 16.49 -3.86
N GLY A 248 8.47 15.39 -3.45
CA GLY A 248 7.06 15.04 -3.68
C GLY A 248 6.83 14.18 -4.92
N ASP A 249 7.89 13.81 -5.64
CA ASP A 249 7.84 12.93 -6.81
C ASP A 249 8.41 11.54 -6.46
N LEU A 250 7.82 10.46 -6.98
CA LEU A 250 8.32 9.12 -6.73
C LEU A 250 9.52 8.80 -7.62
N ASP A 251 10.63 8.46 -6.99
CA ASP A 251 11.87 7.99 -7.60
C ASP A 251 11.93 6.46 -7.64
N GLY A 252 12.75 5.90 -8.54
CA GLY A 252 12.86 4.45 -8.72
C GLY A 252 14.25 3.88 -8.46
N TRP A 253 14.33 2.85 -7.60
CA TRP A 253 15.46 1.94 -7.55
C TRP A 253 15.18 0.74 -8.44
N VAL A 254 15.96 0.56 -9.51
CA VAL A 254 15.86 -0.56 -10.44
C VAL A 254 17.01 -1.52 -10.15
N GLY A 255 16.70 -2.65 -9.51
CA GLY A 255 17.67 -3.58 -8.97
C GLY A 255 18.15 -4.62 -9.99
N ALA A 256 19.42 -4.65 -10.32
CA ALA A 256 20.01 -5.69 -11.17
C ALA A 256 19.98 -7.06 -10.49
N SER A 257 19.40 -8.07 -11.14
CA SER A 257 19.46 -9.47 -10.69
C SER A 257 20.77 -10.15 -11.09
N THR A 258 21.49 -9.57 -12.04
CA THR A 258 22.84 -9.96 -12.46
C THR A 258 23.59 -8.76 -13.03
N PHE A 259 24.90 -8.70 -12.85
CA PHE A 259 25.74 -7.66 -13.45
C PHE A 259 26.27 -8.00 -14.85
N ASN A 260 25.77 -9.08 -15.44
CA ASN A 260 26.24 -9.48 -16.80
C ASN A 260 25.65 -8.57 -17.91
N SER A 261 24.50 -7.93 -17.66
CA SER A 261 23.81 -7.09 -18.63
C SER A 261 23.69 -5.63 -18.21
N GLY A 262 24.11 -5.27 -17.00
CA GLY A 262 23.99 -3.91 -16.50
C GLY A 262 24.30 -3.81 -15.00
N PHE A 263 24.09 -2.65 -14.44
CA PHE A 263 24.26 -2.36 -13.02
C PHE A 263 22.97 -1.73 -12.47
N HIS A 264 22.79 -1.71 -11.16
CA HIS A 264 21.64 -1.02 -10.55
C HIS A 264 21.51 0.40 -11.08
N ARG A 265 20.28 0.87 -11.17
CA ARG A 265 19.95 2.26 -11.51
C ARG A 265 19.15 2.91 -10.38
N LEU A 266 19.47 4.16 -10.11
CA LEU A 266 18.66 5.03 -9.26
C LEU A 266 18.07 6.13 -10.14
N MET A 267 16.79 6.03 -10.40
CA MET A 267 16.07 6.84 -11.36
C MET A 267 15.36 7.98 -10.63
N ARG A 268 15.97 9.18 -10.67
CA ARG A 268 15.29 10.38 -10.15
C ARG A 268 14.16 10.80 -11.09
N ASN A 269 12.98 10.98 -10.56
CA ASN A 269 11.89 11.67 -11.24
C ASN A 269 12.25 13.17 -11.38
N ASN A 270 12.06 13.74 -12.56
CA ASN A 270 12.38 15.15 -12.80
C ASN A 270 11.16 16.07 -12.68
N GLY A 271 9.99 15.53 -12.27
CA GLY A 271 8.72 16.28 -12.19
C GLY A 271 8.19 16.78 -13.53
N ASN A 272 8.66 16.24 -14.64
CA ASN A 272 8.32 16.71 -15.98
C ASN A 272 8.02 15.57 -16.97
N GLY A 273 7.70 14.37 -16.44
CA GLY A 273 7.48 13.17 -17.23
C GLY A 273 8.75 12.55 -17.80
N THR A 274 9.89 12.69 -17.14
CA THR A 274 11.14 11.98 -17.47
C THR A 274 11.93 11.62 -16.24
N PHE A 275 12.77 10.58 -16.35
CA PHE A 275 13.67 10.15 -15.27
C PHE A 275 15.14 10.34 -15.65
N THR A 276 15.99 10.53 -14.65
CA THR A 276 17.44 10.63 -14.81
C THR A 276 18.14 9.61 -13.91
N ASP A 277 19.01 8.77 -14.46
CA ASP A 277 19.85 7.86 -13.67
C ASP A 277 20.92 8.63 -12.90
N VAL A 278 20.81 8.65 -11.58
CA VAL A 278 21.70 9.37 -10.67
C VAL A 278 22.58 8.44 -9.83
N ILE A 279 22.66 7.14 -10.16
CA ILE A 279 23.41 6.13 -9.41
C ILE A 279 24.86 6.55 -9.13
N ASN A 280 25.50 7.26 -10.05
CA ASN A 280 26.89 7.69 -9.89
C ASN A 280 27.11 8.74 -8.78
N ALA A 281 26.07 9.48 -8.41
CA ALA A 281 26.11 10.49 -7.36
C ALA A 281 25.59 9.96 -6.01
N SER A 282 24.94 8.80 -5.99
CA SER A 282 24.18 8.27 -4.84
C SER A 282 25.04 7.66 -3.72
N GLY A 283 26.36 7.46 -3.93
CA GLY A 283 27.18 6.70 -2.98
C GLY A 283 27.10 5.18 -3.17
N LEU A 284 26.26 4.68 -4.08
CA LEU A 284 25.98 3.24 -4.28
C LEU A 284 26.81 2.57 -5.39
N THR A 285 27.73 3.25 -6.03
CA THR A 285 28.57 2.68 -7.10
C THR A 285 29.42 1.48 -6.65
N GLY A 286 29.61 1.30 -5.34
CA GLY A 286 30.31 0.15 -4.75
C GLY A 286 29.38 -0.96 -4.25
N PHE A 287 28.06 -0.79 -4.36
CA PHE A 287 27.07 -1.78 -3.95
C PHE A 287 27.04 -2.91 -4.99
N ASN A 288 27.47 -4.11 -4.60
CA ASN A 288 27.70 -5.25 -5.50
C ASN A 288 26.88 -6.48 -5.14
N VAL A 289 25.74 -6.29 -4.48
CA VAL A 289 24.76 -7.34 -4.18
C VAL A 289 23.68 -7.33 -5.24
N THR A 290 23.60 -8.38 -6.06
CA THR A 290 22.48 -8.55 -6.99
C THR A 290 21.25 -9.06 -6.25
N SER A 291 20.06 -8.66 -6.67
CA SER A 291 18.83 -9.01 -5.99
C SER A 291 17.68 -9.29 -6.93
N ILE A 292 16.80 -10.20 -6.47
CA ILE A 292 15.45 -10.39 -7.03
C ILE A 292 14.38 -9.73 -6.16
N GLU A 293 14.74 -9.26 -4.96
CA GLU A 293 13.85 -8.59 -4.02
C GLU A 293 14.38 -7.18 -3.75
N ASN A 294 13.58 -6.19 -4.06
CA ASN A 294 13.85 -4.78 -3.80
C ASN A 294 12.56 -4.15 -3.25
N GLN A 295 12.65 -3.50 -2.09
CA GLN A 295 11.51 -2.86 -1.42
C GLN A 295 11.98 -1.58 -0.72
N THR A 296 11.04 -0.73 -0.30
CA THR A 296 11.33 0.53 0.36
C THR A 296 10.57 0.68 1.68
N TYR A 297 11.30 1.08 2.73
CA TYR A 297 10.77 1.43 4.06
C TYR A 297 11.69 2.45 4.71
N ASP A 298 11.32 2.97 5.88
CA ASP A 298 12.21 3.75 6.75
C ASP A 298 12.55 2.89 7.98
N PHE A 299 13.67 2.15 7.91
CA PHE A 299 14.04 1.17 8.93
C PHE A 299 14.57 1.80 10.22
N ASP A 300 15.10 3.00 10.18
CA ASP A 300 15.64 3.68 11.36
C ASP A 300 14.76 4.85 11.84
N ASN A 301 13.60 5.03 11.24
CA ASN A 301 12.60 6.05 11.58
C ASN A 301 13.15 7.49 11.55
N HIS A 302 14.12 7.77 10.67
CA HIS A 302 14.68 9.11 10.60
C HIS A 302 13.96 10.05 9.62
N GLY A 303 12.96 9.55 8.90
CA GLY A 303 12.07 10.33 8.04
C GLY A 303 12.38 10.22 6.54
N ASN A 304 13.48 9.56 6.14
CA ASN A 304 13.78 9.35 4.74
C ASN A 304 13.57 7.88 4.36
N ALA A 305 13.15 7.65 3.13
CA ALA A 305 12.97 6.30 2.62
C ALA A 305 14.31 5.59 2.41
N ASP A 306 14.42 4.35 2.92
CA ASP A 306 15.53 3.46 2.68
C ASP A 306 15.17 2.45 1.57
N ILE A 307 16.17 1.79 1.02
CA ILE A 307 16.00 0.68 0.08
C ILE A 307 16.52 -0.60 0.74
N VAL A 308 15.75 -1.66 0.71
CA VAL A 308 16.27 -3.00 0.95
C VAL A 308 16.49 -3.72 -0.38
N SER A 309 17.72 -4.10 -0.66
CA SER A 309 18.09 -4.78 -1.90
C SER A 309 18.96 -6.00 -1.59
N GLY A 310 18.48 -7.19 -1.92
CA GLY A 310 19.14 -8.44 -1.56
C GLY A 310 19.34 -8.64 -0.07
N GLY A 311 18.44 -8.08 0.74
CA GLY A 311 18.48 -8.11 2.20
C GLY A 311 19.43 -7.09 2.84
N VAL A 312 20.16 -6.31 2.05
CA VAL A 312 21.01 -5.21 2.55
C VAL A 312 20.22 -3.92 2.53
N ILE A 313 20.22 -3.20 3.65
CA ILE A 313 19.58 -1.89 3.75
C ILE A 313 20.54 -0.82 3.23
N LEU A 314 20.03 0.02 2.34
CA LEU A 314 20.68 1.23 1.85
C LEU A 314 19.95 2.41 2.51
N TYR A 315 20.52 2.95 3.58
CA TYR A 315 19.91 4.04 4.34
C TYR A 315 19.90 5.33 3.53
N GLY A 316 18.71 5.89 3.29
CA GLY A 316 18.51 7.12 2.54
C GLY A 316 18.90 8.36 3.34
N ASN A 317 19.50 9.35 2.69
CA ASN A 317 19.85 10.62 3.34
C ASN A 317 18.86 11.77 2.98
N GLY A 318 17.79 11.48 2.21
CA GLY A 318 16.80 12.45 1.78
C GLY A 318 17.29 13.39 0.67
N ASP A 319 18.28 12.98 -0.11
CA ASP A 319 18.87 13.76 -1.20
C ASP A 319 19.38 12.85 -2.35
N LEU A 320 18.76 11.65 -2.51
CA LEU A 320 19.20 10.60 -3.45
C LEU A 320 20.59 10.03 -3.17
N THR A 321 21.18 10.33 -2.01
CA THR A 321 22.39 9.63 -1.55
C THR A 321 22.05 8.61 -0.46
N PHE A 322 22.87 7.56 -0.37
CA PHE A 322 22.61 6.43 0.53
C PHE A 322 23.88 5.97 1.24
N THR A 323 23.67 5.39 2.42
CA THR A 323 24.71 4.73 3.20
C THR A 323 24.44 3.22 3.23
N ILE A 324 25.39 2.40 2.76
CA ILE A 324 25.25 0.94 2.70
C ILE A 324 25.39 0.35 4.10
N SER A 325 24.37 -0.40 4.56
CA SER A 325 24.43 -1.15 5.81
C SER A 325 25.42 -2.31 5.74
N SER A 326 26.02 -2.63 6.89
CA SER A 326 26.78 -3.88 7.06
C SER A 326 25.90 -5.08 7.45
N THR A 327 24.62 -4.84 7.75
CA THR A 327 23.66 -5.87 8.17
C THR A 327 22.86 -6.36 6.96
N ASN A 328 22.63 -7.68 6.92
CA ASN A 328 21.71 -8.30 5.96
C ASN A 328 20.53 -8.90 6.73
N ILE A 329 19.33 -8.44 6.41
CA ILE A 329 18.07 -8.86 7.05
C ILE A 329 17.30 -9.90 6.22
N GLY A 330 17.89 -10.35 5.11
CA GLY A 330 17.28 -11.34 4.22
C GLY A 330 16.27 -10.75 3.25
N ASN A 331 15.81 -11.62 2.34
CA ASN A 331 14.77 -11.31 1.37
C ASN A 331 13.45 -11.89 1.87
N GLY A 332 12.50 -11.05 2.24
CA GLY A 332 11.26 -11.52 2.85
C GLY A 332 10.14 -10.50 2.79
N GLY A 333 9.16 -10.65 3.66
CA GLY A 333 8.12 -9.66 3.93
C GLY A 333 8.55 -8.71 5.05
N PHE A 334 8.01 -7.51 5.03
CA PHE A 334 8.30 -6.45 5.98
C PHE A 334 7.02 -5.92 6.62
N GLY A 335 7.08 -5.55 7.92
CA GLY A 335 5.99 -5.01 8.70
C GLY A 335 6.40 -4.81 10.16
N ASP A 336 5.54 -4.25 10.98
CA ASP A 336 5.78 -4.02 12.41
C ASP A 336 5.05 -5.13 13.21
N ILE A 337 5.78 -6.21 13.50
CA ILE A 337 5.18 -7.43 14.07
C ILE A 337 5.07 -7.40 15.61
N ASN A 338 5.50 -6.35 16.25
CA ASN A 338 5.47 -6.22 17.70
C ASN A 338 4.90 -4.88 18.17
N GLU A 339 4.34 -4.07 17.25
CA GLU A 339 3.73 -2.76 17.48
C GLU A 339 4.66 -1.76 18.19
N ASP A 340 5.97 -1.87 17.94
CA ASP A 340 6.93 -0.92 18.48
C ASP A 340 7.23 0.26 17.53
N GLY A 341 6.62 0.23 16.35
CA GLY A 341 6.71 1.27 15.31
C GLY A 341 7.99 1.19 14.49
N PHE A 342 8.70 0.07 14.51
CA PHE A 342 9.86 -0.16 13.66
C PHE A 342 9.61 -1.34 12.73
N VAL A 343 10.05 -1.20 11.50
CA VAL A 343 9.82 -2.22 10.48
C VAL A 343 10.71 -3.42 10.72
N ASP A 344 10.10 -4.58 10.96
CA ASP A 344 10.69 -5.89 11.09
C ASP A 344 10.72 -6.63 9.76
N ALA A 345 11.38 -7.78 9.72
CA ALA A 345 11.40 -8.65 8.54
C ALA A 345 11.08 -10.10 8.91
N ILE A 346 10.47 -10.84 7.97
CA ILE A 346 10.39 -12.29 8.03
C ILE A 346 11.13 -12.90 6.84
N SER A 347 12.06 -13.80 7.11
CA SER A 347 12.83 -14.45 6.07
C SER A 347 13.28 -15.85 6.51
N ASN A 348 12.99 -16.87 5.68
CA ASN A 348 13.44 -18.24 5.87
C ASN A 348 13.17 -18.82 7.27
N GLY A 349 11.96 -18.66 7.81
CA GLY A 349 11.51 -19.17 9.11
C GLY A 349 12.01 -18.36 10.29
N GLN A 350 12.57 -17.18 10.07
CA GLN A 350 13.03 -16.30 11.11
C GLN A 350 12.35 -14.94 11.05
N LEU A 351 11.96 -14.44 12.20
CA LEU A 351 11.68 -13.03 12.41
C LEU A 351 13.00 -12.31 12.66
N ILE A 352 13.20 -11.20 12.01
CA ILE A 352 14.37 -10.34 12.15
C ILE A 352 13.87 -9.03 12.75
N ILE A 353 13.85 -9.02 14.09
CA ILE A 353 13.28 -7.91 14.86
C ILE A 353 14.22 -6.71 14.86
N ASN A 354 13.70 -5.58 14.50
CA ASN A 354 14.37 -4.29 14.58
C ASN A 354 14.50 -3.86 16.05
N ASN A 355 15.71 -3.55 16.50
CA ASN A 355 15.96 -3.24 17.92
C ASN A 355 15.76 -1.76 18.25
N THR A 356 14.92 -1.07 17.55
CA THR A 356 14.48 0.31 17.77
C THR A 356 15.61 1.34 18.06
N ASN A 357 15.26 2.59 18.01
CA ASN A 357 16.08 3.71 18.47
C ASN A 357 15.20 4.72 19.23
N ASN A 358 15.59 6.00 19.30
CA ASN A 358 14.80 7.04 19.96
C ASN A 358 13.98 7.90 18.98
N ASN A 359 13.90 7.51 17.70
CA ASN A 359 13.13 8.23 16.71
C ASN A 359 11.64 7.96 16.88
N ASN A 360 10.83 8.97 16.61
CA ASN A 360 9.39 8.88 16.60
C ASN A 360 8.89 8.31 15.29
N TRP A 361 7.63 7.88 15.27
CA TRP A 361 7.00 7.24 14.14
C TRP A 361 5.49 7.52 14.09
N LEU A 362 4.89 7.22 12.95
CA LEU A 362 3.45 7.15 12.72
C LEU A 362 3.17 5.94 11.84
N LYS A 363 2.13 5.17 12.17
CA LYS A 363 1.63 4.10 11.31
C LYS A 363 0.16 4.36 10.97
N ILE A 364 -0.21 4.22 9.69
CA ILE A 364 -1.58 4.43 9.21
C ILE A 364 -2.07 3.15 8.55
N ASN A 365 -3.18 2.65 9.08
CA ASN A 365 -4.00 1.62 8.48
C ASN A 365 -5.18 2.28 7.76
N THR A 366 -5.34 2.04 6.47
CA THR A 366 -6.39 2.63 5.64
C THR A 366 -7.58 1.69 5.49
N ILE A 367 -8.80 2.22 5.65
CA ILE A 367 -10.04 1.47 5.49
C ILE A 367 -10.91 2.21 4.47
N GLY A 368 -10.98 1.68 3.25
CA GLY A 368 -11.76 2.26 2.16
C GLY A 368 -13.26 2.05 2.35
N VAL A 369 -14.03 2.96 1.80
CA VAL A 369 -15.51 2.92 1.82
C VAL A 369 -16.06 3.01 0.40
N GLU A 370 -15.72 4.05 -0.34
CA GLU A 370 -15.97 4.17 -1.78
C GLU A 370 -14.80 3.56 -2.58
N SER A 371 -13.58 3.70 -2.08
CA SER A 371 -12.39 2.99 -2.55
C SER A 371 -12.45 1.49 -2.19
N ASN A 372 -11.51 0.70 -2.68
CA ASN A 372 -11.33 -0.68 -2.21
C ASN A 372 -11.10 -0.71 -0.68
N ILE A 373 -11.50 -1.80 -0.04
CA ILE A 373 -11.58 -1.88 1.43
C ILE A 373 -10.22 -1.68 2.11
N ASP A 374 -9.14 -2.15 1.49
CA ASP A 374 -7.78 -2.06 2.04
C ASP A 374 -7.13 -0.69 1.77
N GLY A 375 -7.77 0.18 0.98
CA GLY A 375 -7.24 1.49 0.59
C GLY A 375 -6.04 1.41 -0.36
N ILE A 376 -5.83 0.28 -1.04
CA ILE A 376 -4.75 0.11 -2.02
C ILE A 376 -4.88 1.16 -3.11
N GLY A 377 -3.78 1.88 -3.40
CA GLY A 377 -3.75 3.05 -4.27
C GLY A 377 -3.95 4.38 -3.54
N ALA A 378 -4.23 4.39 -2.23
CA ALA A 378 -4.26 5.63 -1.47
C ALA A 378 -2.86 6.22 -1.31
N ARG A 379 -2.74 7.52 -1.57
CA ARG A 379 -1.53 8.32 -1.36
C ARG A 379 -1.65 9.07 -0.04
N ILE A 380 -0.63 8.97 0.81
CA ILE A 380 -0.59 9.57 2.13
C ILE A 380 0.59 10.53 2.22
N GLU A 381 0.32 11.78 2.52
CA GLU A 381 1.32 12.82 2.76
C GLU A 381 1.27 13.23 4.23
N ILE A 382 2.41 13.26 4.90
CA ILE A 382 2.55 13.81 6.24
C ILE A 382 3.50 14.99 6.23
N THR A 383 3.18 16.03 6.98
CA THR A 383 4.05 17.20 7.15
C THR A 383 4.41 17.36 8.62
N THR A 384 5.70 17.51 8.88
CA THR A 384 6.28 17.80 10.19
C THR A 384 7.22 19.00 10.09
N ALA A 385 7.85 19.40 11.19
CA ALA A 385 8.87 20.45 11.19
C ALA A 385 10.08 20.13 10.28
N SER A 386 10.37 18.85 10.06
CA SER A 386 11.47 18.38 9.21
C SER A 386 11.15 18.39 7.72
N GLY A 387 9.87 18.43 7.34
CA GLY A 387 9.43 18.45 5.95
C GLY A 387 8.20 17.59 5.69
N THR A 388 7.91 17.36 4.40
CA THR A 388 6.81 16.50 3.97
C THR A 388 7.36 15.16 3.50
N GLN A 389 6.68 14.08 3.86
CA GLN A 389 6.96 12.73 3.40
C GLN A 389 5.74 12.19 2.66
N LEU A 390 5.98 11.36 1.66
CA LEU A 390 4.98 10.70 0.83
C LEU A 390 5.11 9.18 0.94
N ARG A 391 3.98 8.49 1.08
CA ARG A 391 3.86 7.03 0.94
C ARG A 391 2.57 6.69 0.22
N GLU A 392 2.53 5.50 -0.37
CA GLU A 392 1.32 4.94 -0.99
C GLU A 392 1.02 3.57 -0.39
N VAL A 393 -0.26 3.22 -0.32
CA VAL A 393 -0.71 1.88 0.06
C VAL A 393 -0.61 0.97 -1.17
N ARG A 394 0.29 -0.01 -1.13
CA ARG A 394 0.57 -0.87 -2.27
C ARG A 394 0.41 -2.35 -1.91
N SER A 395 -0.32 -3.08 -2.75
CA SER A 395 -0.47 -4.53 -2.63
C SER A 395 0.76 -5.26 -3.16
N GLY A 396 1.83 -5.20 -2.38
CA GLY A 396 3.06 -5.93 -2.65
C GLY A 396 4.03 -5.18 -3.52
N GLU A 397 5.15 -4.90 -2.92
CA GLU A 397 6.41 -4.55 -3.54
C GLU A 397 7.35 -5.77 -3.57
N GLY A 398 8.49 -5.67 -4.23
CA GLY A 398 9.41 -6.77 -4.36
C GLY A 398 8.95 -7.81 -5.37
N PHE A 399 9.26 -9.09 -5.11
CA PHE A 399 9.02 -10.14 -6.09
C PHE A 399 8.15 -11.29 -5.56
N ARG A 400 8.49 -11.86 -4.41
CA ARG A 400 7.93 -13.15 -3.96
C ARG A 400 6.94 -13.04 -2.79
N ASN A 401 7.26 -12.19 -1.84
CA ASN A 401 6.57 -12.14 -0.56
C ASN A 401 5.57 -10.99 -0.52
N MET A 402 4.64 -11.08 0.43
CA MET A 402 3.75 -9.99 0.79
C MET A 402 4.34 -9.24 1.99
N SER A 403 4.22 -7.94 1.98
CA SER A 403 4.53 -7.06 3.12
C SER A 403 3.27 -6.36 3.60
N THR A 404 3.35 -5.73 4.76
CA THR A 404 2.24 -4.99 5.34
C THR A 404 1.60 -4.00 4.36
N LEU A 405 0.28 -3.83 4.45
CA LEU A 405 -0.44 -2.72 3.81
C LEU A 405 -0.44 -1.45 4.70
N ASN A 406 -0.07 -1.58 5.98
CA ASN A 406 0.06 -0.43 6.86
C ASN A 406 1.18 0.49 6.36
N THR A 407 0.85 1.78 6.19
CA THR A 407 1.84 2.78 5.77
C THR A 407 2.60 3.28 6.98
N HIS A 408 3.92 3.20 6.91
CA HIS A 408 4.81 3.54 8.00
C HIS A 408 5.64 4.78 7.68
N PHE A 409 5.74 5.70 8.64
CA PHE A 409 6.49 6.95 8.56
C PHE A 409 7.41 7.09 9.78
N GLY A 410 8.70 7.20 9.56
CA GLY A 410 9.62 7.68 10.58
C GLY A 410 9.52 9.21 10.71
N LEU A 411 9.59 9.72 11.92
CA LEU A 411 9.46 11.15 12.22
C LEU A 411 10.76 11.73 12.80
N GLY A 412 11.82 10.92 12.89
CA GLY A 412 13.05 11.36 13.54
C GLY A 412 12.79 11.85 14.97
N LEU A 413 13.19 13.07 15.24
CA LEU A 413 13.01 13.70 16.56
C LEU A 413 11.81 14.65 16.62
N ASP A 414 11.02 14.75 15.56
CA ASP A 414 9.83 15.60 15.54
C ASP A 414 8.79 15.09 16.54
N GLN A 415 8.21 16.02 17.29
CA GLN A 415 7.30 15.73 18.40
C GLN A 415 5.82 15.94 18.03
N GLU A 416 5.57 16.52 16.88
CA GLU A 416 4.23 16.90 16.41
C GLU A 416 4.14 16.68 14.92
N ILE A 417 2.95 16.31 14.44
CA ILE A 417 2.58 16.25 13.03
C ILE A 417 1.77 17.51 12.73
N GLU A 418 2.19 18.27 11.73
CA GLU A 418 1.48 19.49 11.30
C GLU A 418 0.22 19.15 10.51
N SER A 419 0.31 18.13 9.66
CA SER A 419 -0.85 17.63 8.90
C SER A 419 -0.60 16.22 8.36
N VAL A 420 -1.68 15.45 8.21
CA VAL A 420 -1.74 14.22 7.43
C VAL A 420 -2.82 14.40 6.37
N THR A 421 -2.48 14.20 5.12
CA THR A 421 -3.44 14.24 4.01
C THR A 421 -3.48 12.86 3.34
N ILE A 422 -4.67 12.29 3.21
CA ILE A 422 -4.89 11.02 2.51
C ILE A 422 -5.72 11.31 1.28
N TYR A 423 -5.16 10.98 0.12
CA TYR A 423 -5.82 11.02 -1.17
C TYR A 423 -6.27 9.61 -1.52
N TRP A 424 -7.56 9.37 -1.45
CA TRP A 424 -8.14 8.07 -1.74
C TRP A 424 -8.36 7.86 -3.24
N PRO A 425 -8.29 6.61 -3.75
CA PRO A 425 -8.59 6.31 -5.16
C PRO A 425 -9.94 6.81 -5.63
N SER A 426 -10.95 6.84 -4.77
CA SER A 426 -12.28 7.42 -5.04
C SER A 426 -12.28 8.92 -5.33
N GLY A 427 -11.15 9.62 -5.12
CA GLY A 427 -11.04 11.07 -5.17
C GLY A 427 -11.47 11.79 -3.88
N ILE A 428 -11.86 11.07 -2.83
CA ILE A 428 -12.05 11.65 -1.49
C ILE A 428 -10.69 12.05 -0.94
N ILE A 429 -10.65 13.17 -0.20
CA ILE A 429 -9.44 13.65 0.47
C ILE A 429 -9.77 13.83 1.95
N ASP A 430 -8.99 13.16 2.80
CA ASP A 430 -9.04 13.35 4.24
C ASP A 430 -7.83 14.15 4.73
N VAL A 431 -8.04 15.08 5.65
CA VAL A 431 -6.98 15.90 6.24
C VAL A 431 -7.13 15.90 7.76
N PHE A 432 -6.04 15.64 8.45
CA PHE A 432 -5.94 15.63 9.91
C PHE A 432 -4.78 16.53 10.35
N ASP A 433 -4.95 17.29 11.42
CA ASP A 433 -3.98 18.21 12.00
C ASP A 433 -3.64 17.91 13.47
N ASP A 434 -4.13 16.80 14.01
CA ASP A 434 -4.02 16.44 15.42
C ASP A 434 -3.75 14.95 15.70
N LEU A 435 -3.13 14.23 14.74
CA LEU A 435 -2.78 12.83 14.94
C LEU A 435 -1.61 12.69 15.93
N GLU A 436 -1.76 11.79 16.90
CA GLU A 436 -0.72 11.48 17.88
C GLU A 436 0.43 10.68 17.24
N ILE A 437 1.67 11.00 17.59
CA ILE A 437 2.87 10.26 17.19
C ILE A 437 3.03 8.98 18.03
N ASN A 438 3.88 8.06 17.57
CA ASN A 438 4.20 6.78 18.22
C ASN A 438 2.96 5.92 18.49
N THR A 439 2.07 5.90 17.51
CA THR A 439 0.86 5.08 17.55
C THR A 439 0.37 4.74 16.14
N THR A 440 -0.45 3.71 16.04
CA THR A 440 -1.14 3.30 14.81
C THR A 440 -2.52 3.96 14.76
N HIS A 441 -2.85 4.57 13.64
CA HIS A 441 -4.17 5.14 13.38
C HIS A 441 -4.88 4.35 12.28
N SER A 442 -6.01 3.74 12.60
CA SER A 442 -6.92 3.19 11.58
C SER A 442 -7.83 4.31 11.09
N ILE A 443 -7.68 4.68 9.83
CA ILE A 443 -8.38 5.80 9.21
C ILE A 443 -9.38 5.28 8.18
N VAL A 444 -10.65 5.58 8.42
CA VAL A 444 -11.75 5.24 7.52
C VAL A 444 -11.94 6.37 6.51
N GLU A 445 -12.03 6.03 5.23
CA GLU A 445 -12.25 6.97 4.13
C GLU A 445 -13.43 7.92 4.41
N GLY A 446 -13.19 9.23 4.26
CA GLY A 446 -14.14 10.29 4.59
C GLY A 446 -14.22 10.62 6.09
N GLN A 447 -13.33 10.07 6.94
CA GLN A 447 -13.36 10.28 8.39
C GLN A 447 -13.00 11.71 8.78
N SER A 448 -12.11 12.39 8.09
CA SER A 448 -11.76 13.79 8.41
C SER A 448 -12.94 14.72 8.26
N ALA A 449 -13.82 14.42 7.32
CA ALA A 449 -15.10 15.11 7.18
C ALA A 449 -16.01 15.01 8.43
N LEU A 450 -15.75 14.05 9.32
CA LEU A 450 -16.48 13.86 10.58
C LEU A 450 -15.80 14.57 11.77
N ASN A 451 -14.52 14.92 11.65
CA ASN A 451 -13.70 15.48 12.73
C ASN A 451 -13.50 17.00 12.62
N THR A 452 -13.67 17.61 11.44
CA THR A 452 -13.45 19.04 11.28
C THR A 452 -14.50 19.85 12.02
N GLY A 453 -14.09 20.84 12.80
CA GLY A 453 -14.99 21.78 13.49
C GLY A 453 -15.94 22.52 12.53
N GLU A 454 -15.64 22.57 11.24
CA GLU A 454 -16.53 23.05 10.19
C GLU A 454 -17.72 22.13 9.93
N PHE A 455 -17.58 20.80 10.13
CA PHE A 455 -18.71 19.87 10.09
C PHE A 455 -19.62 19.98 11.32
N LEU A 456 -19.12 20.43 12.47
CA LEU A 456 -19.95 20.79 13.63
C LEU A 456 -20.74 22.08 13.36
N THR A 457 -20.35 22.87 12.35
CA THR A 457 -21.13 24.00 11.81
C THR A 457 -21.90 23.62 10.54
N SER A 458 -21.73 22.39 9.97
CA SER A 458 -22.66 21.92 8.96
C SER A 458 -24.00 21.76 9.65
N ASP A 459 -24.95 22.54 9.22
CA ASP A 459 -26.35 22.56 9.74
C ASP A 459 -27.06 21.19 9.64
N LEU A 460 -26.36 20.07 9.28
CA LEU A 460 -26.98 18.75 9.22
C LEU A 460 -27.41 18.32 10.60
N SER A 461 -28.71 18.35 10.84
CA SER A 461 -29.25 17.85 12.08
C SER A 461 -30.19 16.68 11.85
N VAL A 462 -30.15 15.73 12.77
CA VAL A 462 -30.99 14.54 12.75
C VAL A 462 -31.78 14.39 14.02
N PHE A 463 -33.02 13.96 13.92
CA PHE A 463 -33.90 13.76 15.07
C PHE A 463 -34.96 12.68 14.80
N PRO A 464 -35.48 12.01 15.83
CA PRO A 464 -35.05 12.07 17.22
C PRO A 464 -33.71 11.33 17.44
N VAL A 465 -32.88 11.80 18.35
CA VAL A 465 -31.71 11.10 18.83
C VAL A 465 -31.84 10.93 20.34
N PRO A 466 -31.91 9.70 20.87
CA PRO A 466 -31.83 8.40 20.16
C PRO A 466 -33.03 8.09 19.27
N ALA A 467 -32.77 7.50 18.09
CA ALA A 467 -33.80 7.07 17.14
C ALA A 467 -34.43 5.73 17.56
N LEU A 468 -35.72 5.55 17.28
CA LEU A 468 -36.41 4.26 17.45
C LEU A 468 -36.61 3.56 16.10
N ASN A 469 -37.41 4.09 15.21
CA ASN A 469 -37.71 3.49 13.93
C ASN A 469 -37.38 4.42 12.75
N ASN A 470 -37.43 5.71 12.96
CA ASN A 470 -37.23 6.71 11.92
C ASN A 470 -36.26 7.79 12.40
N LEU A 471 -35.47 8.30 11.45
CA LEU A 471 -34.56 9.40 11.62
C LEU A 471 -34.88 10.47 10.58
N THR A 472 -35.24 11.67 11.02
CA THR A 472 -35.48 12.81 10.14
C THR A 472 -34.20 13.61 9.99
N VAL A 473 -33.85 13.94 8.75
CA VAL A 473 -32.66 14.72 8.37
C VAL A 473 -33.09 16.15 8.02
N SER A 474 -32.37 17.14 8.50
CA SER A 474 -32.63 18.56 8.17
C SER A 474 -31.36 19.27 7.71
N ASN A 475 -31.55 20.43 7.04
CA ASN A 475 -30.47 21.29 6.52
C ASN A 475 -29.68 20.67 5.37
N ILE A 476 -30.41 20.03 4.43
CA ILE A 476 -29.88 19.43 3.22
C ILE A 476 -30.38 20.12 1.94
N GLN A 477 -30.89 21.36 2.04
CA GLN A 477 -31.47 22.11 0.91
C GLN A 477 -30.45 22.43 -0.19
N ASP A 478 -29.18 22.29 0.12
CA ASP A 478 -28.04 22.48 -0.78
C ASP A 478 -27.57 21.20 -1.47
N ILE A 479 -28.22 20.05 -1.23
CA ILE A 479 -27.86 18.76 -1.82
C ILE A 479 -28.97 18.33 -2.81
N GLU A 480 -28.61 18.17 -4.06
CA GLU A 480 -29.49 17.63 -5.11
C GLU A 480 -29.40 16.12 -5.15
N ASP A 481 -30.54 15.43 -5.33
CA ASP A 481 -30.67 13.97 -5.34
C ASP A 481 -29.94 13.25 -4.18
N PRO A 482 -30.25 13.62 -2.90
CA PRO A 482 -29.49 13.13 -1.77
C PRO A 482 -29.62 11.62 -1.59
N VAL A 483 -28.46 10.98 -1.40
CA VAL A 483 -28.30 9.57 -1.03
C VAL A 483 -27.79 9.53 0.42
N TYR A 484 -28.32 8.62 1.23
CA TYR A 484 -27.80 8.38 2.57
C TYR A 484 -27.05 7.06 2.64
N THR A 485 -26.00 7.04 3.47
CA THR A 485 -25.28 5.85 3.88
C THR A 485 -25.14 5.85 5.39
N VAL A 486 -25.35 4.73 6.05
CA VAL A 486 -25.20 4.55 7.49
C VAL A 486 -24.08 3.57 7.75
N PHE A 487 -23.16 3.97 8.61
CA PHE A 487 -22.05 3.14 9.05
C PHE A 487 -22.18 2.83 10.55
N ASP A 488 -21.72 1.68 10.98
CA ASP A 488 -21.53 1.39 12.39
C ASP A 488 -20.20 2.00 12.91
N VAL A 489 -19.90 1.82 14.18
CA VAL A 489 -18.71 2.41 14.81
C VAL A 489 -17.39 1.78 14.33
N SER A 490 -17.43 0.65 13.63
CA SER A 490 -16.27 0.04 12.97
C SER A 490 -16.06 0.53 11.54
N GLY A 491 -16.89 1.47 11.06
CA GLY A 491 -16.84 1.98 9.69
C GLY A 491 -17.58 1.13 8.66
N ARG A 492 -18.12 -0.03 9.05
CA ARG A 492 -18.85 -0.92 8.14
C ARG A 492 -20.17 -0.30 7.71
N LYS A 493 -20.42 -0.26 6.41
CA LYS A 493 -21.70 0.16 5.83
C LYS A 493 -22.81 -0.82 6.21
N VAL A 494 -23.81 -0.35 6.92
CA VAL A 494 -24.94 -1.16 7.40
C VAL A 494 -26.25 -0.80 6.72
N MET A 495 -26.33 0.35 6.04
CA MET A 495 -27.54 0.76 5.32
C MET A 495 -27.22 1.84 4.29
N GLN A 496 -27.89 1.80 3.13
CA GLN A 496 -27.78 2.82 2.09
C GLN A 496 -29.12 2.98 1.37
N GLY A 497 -29.40 4.19 0.86
CA GLY A 497 -30.60 4.44 0.07
C GLY A 497 -30.74 5.90 -0.38
N ARG A 498 -31.71 6.17 -1.26
CA ARG A 498 -32.07 7.55 -1.59
C ARG A 498 -32.85 8.17 -0.44
N LEU A 499 -32.51 9.41 -0.10
CA LEU A 499 -33.22 10.14 0.93
C LEU A 499 -34.51 10.74 0.35
N LEU A 500 -35.64 10.15 0.71
CA LEU A 500 -36.96 10.63 0.28
C LEU A 500 -37.69 11.33 1.45
N ASN A 501 -38.18 12.55 1.21
CA ASN A 501 -38.91 13.34 2.21
C ASN A 501 -38.12 13.54 3.53
N ASN A 502 -36.78 13.60 3.43
CA ASN A 502 -35.87 13.82 4.56
C ASN A 502 -36.01 12.79 5.69
N ASN A 503 -36.44 11.58 5.40
CA ASN A 503 -36.68 10.55 6.41
C ASN A 503 -36.02 9.25 6.06
N ILE A 504 -35.39 8.59 7.06
CA ILE A 504 -34.70 7.31 6.96
C ILE A 504 -35.36 6.33 7.94
N ASP A 505 -35.84 5.20 7.45
CA ASP A 505 -36.30 4.10 8.29
C ASP A 505 -35.07 3.33 8.82
N VAL A 506 -34.82 3.48 10.11
CA VAL A 506 -33.70 2.83 10.83
C VAL A 506 -34.18 1.65 11.70
N SER A 507 -35.40 1.14 11.47
CA SER A 507 -35.99 0.06 12.28
C SER A 507 -35.20 -1.23 12.24
N GLN A 508 -34.46 -1.48 11.17
CA GLN A 508 -33.63 -2.67 10.97
C GLN A 508 -32.29 -2.61 11.71
N LEU A 509 -31.85 -1.43 12.14
CA LEU A 509 -30.59 -1.29 12.87
C LEU A 509 -30.74 -1.80 14.31
N THR A 510 -29.72 -2.45 14.80
CA THR A 510 -29.60 -2.83 16.22
C THR A 510 -29.37 -1.60 17.09
N SER A 511 -29.57 -1.72 18.41
CA SER A 511 -29.25 -0.62 19.33
C SER A 511 -27.76 -0.36 19.34
N GLY A 512 -27.35 0.90 19.14
CA GLY A 512 -25.93 1.25 19.04
C GLY A 512 -25.71 2.69 18.56
N GLN A 513 -24.46 3.06 18.38
CA GLN A 513 -24.05 4.32 17.75
C GLN A 513 -23.77 4.10 16.27
N TYR A 514 -24.13 5.07 15.46
CA TYR A 514 -24.00 5.03 14.01
C TYR A 514 -23.58 6.38 13.47
N ILE A 515 -22.97 6.36 12.29
CA ILE A 515 -22.64 7.56 11.50
C ILE A 515 -23.58 7.59 10.30
N LEU A 516 -24.24 8.73 10.09
CA LEU A 516 -25.03 8.99 8.90
C LEU A 516 -24.27 9.92 7.98
N ARG A 517 -24.07 9.51 6.73
CA ARG A 517 -23.54 10.32 5.65
C ARG A 517 -24.65 10.62 4.65
N ILE A 518 -24.74 11.88 4.21
CA ILE A 518 -25.62 12.33 3.13
C ILE A 518 -24.73 12.86 2.01
N SER A 519 -24.86 12.33 0.82
CA SER A 519 -24.12 12.76 -0.38
C SER A 519 -25.06 13.12 -1.53
N GLY A 520 -24.62 13.97 -2.44
CA GLY A 520 -25.35 14.38 -3.64
C GLY A 520 -24.61 15.48 -4.38
N GLN A 521 -25.21 16.03 -5.46
CA GLN A 521 -24.56 17.06 -6.27
C GLN A 521 -25.00 18.47 -5.88
N LYS A 522 -24.07 19.42 -5.99
CA LYS A 522 -24.34 20.85 -5.98
C LYS A 522 -23.45 21.55 -7.01
N PHE A 523 -24.06 22.18 -8.04
CA PHE A 523 -23.33 22.91 -9.07
C PHE A 523 -22.18 22.12 -9.73
N ARG A 524 -22.39 20.81 -10.01
CA ARG A 524 -21.39 19.88 -10.53
C ARG A 524 -20.22 19.54 -9.59
N ARG A 525 -20.36 19.77 -8.29
CA ARG A 525 -19.44 19.29 -7.24
C ARG A 525 -20.18 18.34 -6.31
N ASN A 526 -19.50 17.28 -5.89
CA ASN A 526 -20.04 16.41 -4.85
C ASN A 526 -20.13 17.20 -3.54
N ASN A 527 -21.28 17.11 -2.87
CA ASN A 527 -21.51 17.73 -1.58
C ASN A 527 -21.83 16.65 -0.56
N VAL A 528 -21.04 16.54 0.48
CA VAL A 528 -21.16 15.49 1.50
C VAL A 528 -21.37 16.14 2.86
N LYS A 529 -22.31 15.61 3.63
CA LYS A 529 -22.54 16.00 5.03
C LYS A 529 -22.68 14.75 5.89
N ALA A 530 -22.14 14.76 7.10
CA ALA A 530 -22.24 13.63 8.01
C ALA A 530 -22.57 14.04 9.44
N THR A 531 -23.14 13.12 10.21
CA THR A 531 -23.46 13.33 11.63
C THR A 531 -23.60 12.00 12.36
N LYS A 532 -23.35 11.98 13.66
CA LYS A 532 -23.55 10.79 14.51
C LYS A 532 -24.97 10.73 15.05
N PHE A 533 -25.51 9.53 15.21
CA PHE A 533 -26.77 9.32 15.91
C PHE A 533 -26.75 8.03 16.74
N THR A 534 -27.65 7.96 17.72
CA THR A 534 -27.82 6.76 18.55
C THR A 534 -29.15 6.09 18.20
N LYS A 535 -29.12 4.78 17.95
CA LYS A 535 -30.31 3.93 17.78
C LYS A 535 -30.60 3.20 19.11
N ARG A 536 -31.88 3.23 19.52
CA ARG A 536 -32.39 2.44 20.65
C ARG A 536 -33.03 1.15 20.23
#